data_42582d1815f951fe564ab2f2d847826f
#
_entry.id   42582d1815f951fe564ab2f2d847826f
#
_cell.length_a   1.000
_cell.length_b   1.000
_cell.length_c   1.000
_cell.angle_alpha   90.00
_cell.angle_beta   90.00
_cell.angle_gamma   90.00
#
_symmetry.space_group_name_H-M   'P 1'
#
loop_
_entity.id
_entity.type
_entity.pdbx_description
1 polymer ?
#
loop_
_entity_poly.entity_id
_entity_poly.type
_entity_poly.pdbx_seq_one_letter_code
_entity_poly.pdbx_strand_id
1 'polypeptide(L)'
;PHFEHDADLPVLDLPLLDRAGAAPAEPPTHGARVTVIMGEVDGRRSPARTYTPLMGAELVLEPGARVRMPLEPGFEHGVLALDATVHTLGHRVGAGSLLYLGQGRDHAVLHAEERAHLLVIGGEPFAEDLVMWWNFVGRDHDEIVRARTAWEQGREAPAPGSRFPAVAGDGGAALPAPDLPNARLRPRPRHRP
;
A
#
# COMPACT_ATOMS: atom_id res chain seq x y z
N PRO A 1 -6.31 -16.22 -3.19
CA PRO A 1 -7.06 -15.18 -2.49
C PRO A 1 -8.10 -14.63 -3.45
N HIS A 2 -9.38 -14.82 -3.11
CA HIS A 2 -10.45 -14.14 -3.81
C HIS A 2 -10.44 -12.71 -3.27
N PHE A 3 -10.17 -11.73 -4.11
CA PHE A 3 -10.55 -10.37 -3.87
C PHE A 3 -12.02 -10.27 -4.23
N GLU A 4 -12.87 -10.36 -3.22
CA GLU A 4 -14.28 -10.09 -3.39
C GLU A 4 -14.44 -8.57 -3.42
N HIS A 5 -15.13 -8.13 -4.41
CA HIS A 5 -15.69 -6.84 -4.79
C HIS A 5 -15.51 -5.62 -3.86
N ASP A 6 -15.23 -4.49 -4.49
CA ASP A 6 -15.23 -3.11 -3.95
C ASP A 6 -16.46 -2.74 -3.12
N ALA A 7 -17.58 -3.45 -3.27
CA ALA A 7 -18.83 -3.12 -2.60
C ALA A 7 -18.80 -3.29 -1.07
N ASP A 8 -17.87 -4.11 -0.55
CA ASP A 8 -17.79 -4.43 0.88
C ASP A 8 -16.61 -3.75 1.58
N LEU A 9 -15.86 -2.90 0.87
CA LEU A 9 -14.76 -2.16 1.46
C LEU A 9 -15.30 -1.02 2.33
N PRO A 10 -14.81 -0.87 3.57
CA PRO A 10 -15.28 0.17 4.46
C PRO A 10 -14.83 1.55 3.98
N VAL A 11 -15.74 2.50 4.08
CA VAL A 11 -15.55 3.89 3.70
C VAL A 11 -15.65 4.78 4.93
N LEU A 12 -14.83 5.82 4.98
CA LEU A 12 -14.94 6.91 5.95
C LEU A 12 -14.74 8.24 5.23
N ASP A 13 -15.35 9.29 5.78
CA ASP A 13 -15.20 10.64 5.28
C ASP A 13 -14.33 11.44 6.24
N LEU A 14 -13.32 12.12 5.70
CA LEU A 14 -12.46 13.02 6.46
C LEU A 14 -13.00 14.46 6.35
N PRO A 15 -13.20 15.14 7.48
CA PRO A 15 -13.70 16.50 7.48
C PRO A 15 -12.64 17.46 6.93
N LEU A 16 -13.12 18.56 6.34
CA LEU A 16 -12.27 19.69 6.00
C LEU A 16 -11.63 20.26 7.26
N LEU A 17 -10.37 20.66 7.16
CA LEU A 17 -9.69 21.46 8.16
C LEU A 17 -9.75 22.95 7.73
N ASP A 18 -9.90 23.83 8.69
CA ASP A 18 -9.69 25.27 8.46
C ASP A 18 -8.19 25.57 8.19
N ARG A 19 -7.86 26.83 7.93
CA ARG A 19 -6.47 27.28 7.71
C ARG A 19 -5.59 27.10 8.94
N ALA A 20 -6.17 27.07 10.15
CA ALA A 20 -5.47 26.82 11.40
C ALA A 20 -5.30 25.31 11.69
N GLY A 21 -5.91 24.42 10.89
CA GLY A 21 -5.85 22.98 11.07
C GLY A 21 -6.88 22.43 12.06
N ALA A 22 -7.86 23.23 12.45
CA ALA A 22 -8.98 22.81 13.29
C ALA A 22 -10.15 22.29 12.41
N ALA A 23 -10.94 21.35 12.94
CA ALA A 23 -12.19 20.96 12.29
C ALA A 23 -13.21 22.10 12.42
N PRO A 24 -13.99 22.39 11.36
CA PRO A 24 -15.02 23.44 11.40
C PRO A 24 -16.10 23.11 12.44
N ALA A 25 -16.71 24.15 13.02
CA ALA A 25 -17.74 24.03 14.05
C ALA A 25 -19.11 23.57 13.49
N GLU A 26 -19.32 23.62 12.17
CA GLU A 26 -20.53 23.15 11.50
C GLU A 26 -20.30 21.82 10.77
N PRO A 27 -21.34 20.95 10.56
CA PRO A 27 -21.15 19.64 9.97
C PRO A 27 -20.51 19.77 8.60
N PRO A 28 -19.45 19.02 8.39
CA PRO A 28 -18.48 19.29 7.34
C PRO A 28 -19.05 18.97 5.96
N THR A 29 -18.79 19.84 5.02
CA THR A 29 -18.56 19.41 3.66
C THR A 29 -17.42 18.39 3.72
N HIS A 30 -17.63 17.17 3.23
CA HIS A 30 -16.62 16.14 3.24
C HIS A 30 -15.40 16.63 2.46
N GLY A 31 -14.22 16.68 3.12
CA GLY A 31 -12.98 17.12 2.46
C GLY A 31 -12.33 16.01 1.67
N ALA A 32 -12.49 14.77 2.12
CA ALA A 32 -12.03 13.60 1.41
C ALA A 32 -12.86 12.37 1.76
N ARG A 33 -13.02 11.49 0.78
CA ARG A 33 -13.53 10.13 0.95
C ARG A 33 -12.38 9.16 0.99
N VAL A 34 -12.38 8.26 1.96
CA VAL A 34 -11.36 7.22 2.14
C VAL A 34 -12.00 5.85 2.00
N THR A 35 -11.45 5.01 1.13
CA THR A 35 -11.80 3.60 1.02
C THR A 35 -10.67 2.77 1.60
N VAL A 36 -10.94 1.97 2.62
CA VAL A 36 -9.92 1.12 3.26
C VAL A 36 -9.80 -0.19 2.48
N ILE A 37 -8.76 -0.29 1.65
CA ILE A 37 -8.53 -1.44 0.76
C ILE A 37 -8.01 -2.64 1.57
N MET A 38 -7.10 -2.40 2.52
CA MET A 38 -6.53 -3.44 3.38
C MET A 38 -6.11 -2.87 4.74
N GLY A 39 -6.10 -3.73 5.75
CA GLY A 39 -5.78 -3.33 7.12
C GLY A 39 -6.89 -2.53 7.77
N GLU A 40 -6.51 -1.50 8.52
CA GLU A 40 -7.44 -0.68 9.29
C GLU A 40 -7.04 0.80 9.25
N VAL A 41 -8.04 1.68 9.16
CA VAL A 41 -7.90 3.14 9.29
C VAL A 41 -9.03 3.65 10.17
N ASP A 42 -8.69 4.35 11.25
CA ASP A 42 -9.65 4.98 12.18
C ASP A 42 -10.79 4.04 12.60
N GLY A 43 -10.44 2.80 13.01
CA GLY A 43 -11.40 1.79 13.43
C GLY A 43 -12.17 1.12 12.29
N ARG A 44 -11.97 1.52 11.04
CA ARG A 44 -12.56 0.89 9.86
C ARG A 44 -11.62 -0.17 9.31
N ARG A 45 -12.02 -1.43 9.42
CA ARG A 45 -11.19 -2.58 9.00
C ARG A 45 -11.69 -3.18 7.71
N SER A 46 -10.79 -3.32 6.73
CA SER A 46 -11.04 -4.05 5.50
C SER A 46 -11.21 -5.55 5.76
N PRO A 47 -12.09 -6.24 5.02
CA PRO A 47 -12.20 -7.70 5.06
C PRO A 47 -11.01 -8.41 4.39
N ALA A 48 -10.16 -7.69 3.66
CA ALA A 48 -9.00 -8.26 2.99
C ALA A 48 -8.01 -8.85 4.01
N ARG A 49 -7.64 -10.12 3.80
CA ARG A 49 -6.69 -10.80 4.68
C ARG A 49 -5.28 -10.27 4.50
N THR A 50 -4.68 -9.81 5.58
CA THR A 50 -3.27 -9.42 5.65
C THR A 50 -2.47 -10.44 6.47
N TYR A 51 -1.19 -10.61 6.17
CA TYR A 51 -0.30 -11.55 6.85
C TYR A 51 0.68 -10.86 7.80
N THR A 52 0.79 -9.56 7.70
CA THR A 52 1.53 -8.67 8.59
C THR A 52 0.66 -7.45 8.89
N PRO A 53 0.90 -6.72 9.99
CA PRO A 53 0.24 -5.45 10.23
C PRO A 53 0.56 -4.46 9.10
N LEU A 54 -0.44 -4.07 8.34
CA LEU A 54 -0.32 -3.11 7.24
C LEU A 54 -1.64 -2.40 6.97
N MET A 55 -1.58 -1.30 6.24
CA MET A 55 -2.74 -0.56 5.77
C MET A 55 -2.56 -0.12 4.32
N GLY A 56 -3.65 -0.08 3.61
CA GLY A 56 -3.76 0.53 2.29
C GLY A 56 -5.13 1.19 2.16
N ALA A 57 -5.12 2.45 1.82
CA ALA A 57 -6.33 3.24 1.64
C ALA A 57 -6.24 4.09 0.38
N GLU A 58 -7.33 4.11 -0.37
CA GLU A 58 -7.58 5.05 -1.45
C GLU A 58 -8.23 6.30 -0.88
N LEU A 59 -7.79 7.48 -1.32
CA LEU A 59 -8.38 8.75 -0.94
C LEU A 59 -8.75 9.54 -2.19
N VAL A 60 -9.94 10.12 -2.15
CA VAL A 60 -10.39 11.12 -3.12
C VAL A 60 -10.60 12.42 -2.36
N LEU A 61 -9.75 13.41 -2.63
CA LEU A 61 -9.84 14.76 -2.09
C LEU A 61 -10.69 15.64 -3.01
N GLU A 62 -11.59 16.41 -2.42
CA GLU A 62 -12.33 17.43 -3.15
C GLU A 62 -11.44 18.65 -3.47
N PRO A 63 -11.78 19.46 -4.51
CA PRO A 63 -11.02 20.64 -4.84
C PRO A 63 -10.87 21.62 -3.67
N GLY A 64 -9.65 22.06 -3.39
CA GLY A 64 -9.31 22.92 -2.26
C GLY A 64 -9.32 22.23 -0.90
N ALA A 65 -9.56 20.92 -0.87
CA ALA A 65 -9.65 20.18 0.38
C ALA A 65 -8.31 20.18 1.13
N ARG A 66 -8.43 20.32 2.44
CA ARG A 66 -7.35 20.10 3.40
C ARG A 66 -7.89 19.19 4.50
N VAL A 67 -7.32 18.01 4.65
CA VAL A 67 -7.82 16.98 5.56
C VAL A 67 -6.69 16.41 6.41
N ARG A 68 -7.06 15.83 7.56
CA ARG A 68 -6.14 15.08 8.42
C ARG A 68 -6.39 13.60 8.20
N MET A 69 -5.45 12.92 7.54
CA MET A 69 -5.44 11.47 7.39
C MET A 69 -4.82 10.84 8.64
N PRO A 70 -5.54 10.01 9.40
CA PRO A 70 -4.97 9.31 10.54
C PRO A 70 -3.96 8.25 10.08
N LEU A 71 -2.89 8.08 10.84
CA LEU A 71 -1.81 7.13 10.59
C LEU A 71 -1.50 6.35 11.87
N GLU A 72 -0.97 5.13 11.72
CA GLU A 72 -0.47 4.33 12.83
C GLU A 72 1.00 4.67 13.10
N PRO A 73 1.36 5.23 14.28
CA PRO A 73 2.74 5.69 14.53
C PRO A 73 3.81 4.61 14.42
N GLY A 74 3.45 3.36 14.66
CA GLY A 74 4.34 2.20 14.54
C GLY A 74 4.65 1.79 13.10
N PHE A 75 3.89 2.31 12.12
CA PHE A 75 4.07 1.97 10.72
C PHE A 75 4.97 2.95 9.98
N GLU A 76 5.64 2.45 8.97
CA GLU A 76 6.16 3.29 7.89
C GLU A 76 5.03 3.59 6.92
N HIS A 77 4.97 4.83 6.40
CA HIS A 77 3.91 5.22 5.47
C HIS A 77 4.47 5.85 4.20
N GLY A 78 3.68 5.77 3.15
CA GLY A 78 3.88 6.47 1.88
C GLY A 78 2.58 7.06 1.35
N VAL A 79 2.68 8.22 0.71
CA VAL A 79 1.58 8.85 -0.03
C VAL A 79 1.93 8.85 -1.50
N LEU A 80 1.14 8.16 -2.30
CA LEU A 80 1.25 8.12 -3.76
C LEU A 80 0.15 8.98 -4.37
N ALA A 81 0.52 10.06 -5.03
CA ALA A 81 -0.40 10.86 -5.83
C ALA A 81 -0.63 10.18 -7.18
N LEU A 82 -1.88 9.91 -7.57
CA LEU A 82 -2.20 9.17 -8.80
C LEU A 82 -2.39 10.10 -10.01
N ASP A 83 -3.20 11.13 -9.88
CA ASP A 83 -3.67 11.94 -11.00
C ASP A 83 -3.44 13.46 -10.84
N ALA A 84 -3.27 13.95 -9.63
CA ALA A 84 -3.12 15.37 -9.34
C ALA A 84 -1.98 15.64 -8.34
N THR A 85 -1.65 16.92 -8.15
CA THR A 85 -0.67 17.30 -7.13
C THR A 85 -1.30 17.37 -5.75
N VAL A 86 -0.64 16.77 -4.78
CA VAL A 86 -1.00 16.83 -3.35
C VAL A 86 0.14 17.46 -2.55
N HIS A 87 -0.22 18.29 -1.59
CA HIS A 87 0.73 18.89 -0.65
C HIS A 87 0.61 18.22 0.71
N THR A 88 1.73 17.78 1.27
CA THR A 88 1.78 17.19 2.61
C THR A 88 3.16 17.39 3.22
N LEU A 89 3.23 17.65 4.54
CA LEU A 89 4.48 17.82 5.29
C LEU A 89 5.46 18.82 4.66
N GLY A 90 4.95 19.88 4.02
CA GLY A 90 5.79 20.88 3.33
C GLY A 90 6.30 20.44 1.94
N HIS A 91 5.95 19.24 1.48
CA HIS A 91 6.33 18.73 0.17
C HIS A 91 5.18 18.82 -0.83
N ARG A 92 5.55 19.06 -2.09
CA ARG A 92 4.68 18.95 -3.24
C ARG A 92 4.88 17.56 -3.86
N VAL A 93 3.84 16.74 -3.86
CA VAL A 93 3.83 15.38 -4.43
C VAL A 93 3.06 15.43 -5.74
N GLY A 94 3.75 15.39 -6.86
CA GLY A 94 3.13 15.40 -8.18
C GLY A 94 2.56 14.03 -8.56
N ALA A 95 1.66 14.02 -9.55
CA ALA A 95 1.08 12.79 -10.09
C ALA A 95 2.15 11.75 -10.45
N GLY A 96 1.90 10.49 -10.09
CA GLY A 96 2.83 9.38 -10.27
C GLY A 96 3.99 9.34 -9.28
N SER A 97 4.05 10.25 -8.30
CA SER A 97 5.13 10.33 -7.32
C SER A 97 4.70 9.77 -5.96
N LEU A 98 5.58 9.05 -5.31
CA LEU A 98 5.42 8.56 -3.94
C LEU A 98 6.31 9.37 -3.00
N LEU A 99 5.72 9.92 -1.93
CA LEU A 99 6.45 10.49 -0.81
C LEU A 99 6.49 9.49 0.35
N TYR A 100 7.69 9.08 0.73
CA TYR A 100 7.91 8.27 1.93
C TYR A 100 7.88 9.14 3.18
N LEU A 101 7.07 8.77 4.17
CA LEU A 101 6.86 9.55 5.39
C LEU A 101 7.66 9.04 6.60
N GLY A 102 8.17 7.81 6.55
CA GLY A 102 8.78 7.14 7.71
C GLY A 102 7.77 6.77 8.80
N GLN A 103 8.28 6.52 10.00
CA GLN A 103 7.52 6.17 11.20
C GLN A 103 7.29 7.39 12.12
N GLY A 104 6.53 7.18 13.20
CA GLY A 104 6.37 8.13 14.31
C GLY A 104 5.30 9.18 14.09
N ARG A 105 4.47 9.06 13.05
CA ARG A 105 3.37 10.01 12.80
C ARG A 105 2.03 9.35 13.11
N ASP A 106 1.20 10.06 13.85
CA ASP A 106 -0.19 9.70 14.12
C ASP A 106 -1.15 10.25 13.06
N HIS A 107 -0.68 11.15 12.20
CA HIS A 107 -1.44 11.70 11.08
C HIS A 107 -0.55 12.34 10.00
N ALA A 108 -1.15 12.56 8.83
CA ALA A 108 -0.64 13.47 7.81
C ALA A 108 -1.73 14.46 7.39
N VAL A 109 -1.38 15.74 7.27
CA VAL A 109 -2.28 16.72 6.66
C VAL A 109 -2.06 16.70 5.16
N LEU A 110 -3.11 16.40 4.42
CA LEU A 110 -3.14 16.35 2.97
C LEU A 110 -3.92 17.55 2.44
N HIS A 111 -3.42 18.21 1.40
CA HIS A 111 -4.08 19.32 0.74
C HIS A 111 -3.95 19.20 -0.78
N ALA A 112 -5.04 19.43 -1.48
CA ALA A 112 -5.10 19.48 -2.93
C ALA A 112 -5.87 20.72 -3.41
N GLU A 113 -5.35 21.42 -4.42
CA GLU A 113 -6.03 22.59 -5.02
C GLU A 113 -7.15 22.17 -5.96
N GLU A 114 -6.98 21.05 -6.62
CA GLU A 114 -7.96 20.41 -7.49
C GLU A 114 -8.37 19.05 -6.93
N ARG A 115 -9.37 18.40 -7.52
CA ARG A 115 -9.74 17.04 -7.15
C ARG A 115 -8.53 16.13 -7.33
N ALA A 116 -8.17 15.42 -6.29
CA ALA A 116 -7.00 14.57 -6.28
C ALA A 116 -7.32 13.15 -5.81
N HIS A 117 -6.76 12.17 -6.50
CA HIS A 117 -6.85 10.76 -6.20
C HIS A 117 -5.48 10.24 -5.76
N LEU A 118 -5.43 9.60 -4.62
CA LEU A 118 -4.16 9.13 -4.03
C LEU A 118 -4.34 7.83 -3.27
N LEU A 119 -3.21 7.14 -3.06
CA LEU A 119 -3.10 6.00 -2.18
C LEU A 119 -2.23 6.37 -0.98
N VAL A 120 -2.70 6.00 0.21
CA VAL A 120 -1.88 5.96 1.42
C VAL A 120 -1.63 4.51 1.75
N ILE A 121 -0.37 4.13 1.81
CA ILE A 121 0.07 2.78 2.14
C ILE A 121 0.98 2.82 3.35
N GLY A 122 0.94 1.78 4.17
CA GLY A 122 1.79 1.69 5.34
C GLY A 122 1.83 0.28 5.91
N GLY A 123 2.77 0.06 6.81
CA GLY A 123 2.89 -1.22 7.50
C GLY A 123 3.98 -1.20 8.55
N GLU A 124 3.90 -2.17 9.45
CA GLU A 124 4.96 -2.42 10.41
C GLU A 124 6.25 -2.77 9.65
N PRO A 125 7.34 -2.10 9.96
CA PRO A 125 8.61 -2.38 9.30
C PRO A 125 9.09 -3.79 9.62
N PHE A 126 9.59 -4.49 8.60
CA PHE A 126 10.26 -5.77 8.82
C PHE A 126 11.53 -5.59 9.68
N ALA A 127 11.74 -6.50 10.63
CA ALA A 127 12.95 -6.50 11.45
C ALA A 127 14.19 -6.94 10.66
N GLU A 128 13.98 -7.76 9.64
CA GLU A 128 15.03 -8.36 8.81
C GLU A 128 15.28 -7.55 7.54
N ASP A 129 16.50 -7.63 7.05
CA ASP A 129 16.83 -7.19 5.69
C ASP A 129 16.25 -8.18 4.67
N LEU A 130 15.67 -7.66 3.59
CA LEU A 130 14.97 -8.47 2.61
C LEU A 130 15.70 -8.51 1.26
N VAL A 131 15.65 -9.69 0.63
CA VAL A 131 16.00 -9.88 -0.77
C VAL A 131 14.73 -9.77 -1.61
N MET A 132 14.73 -8.87 -2.58
CA MET A 132 13.68 -8.78 -3.58
C MET A 132 14.28 -9.10 -4.94
N TRP A 133 13.72 -10.08 -5.61
CA TRP A 133 14.13 -10.44 -6.96
C TRP A 133 12.92 -10.90 -7.78
N TRP A 134 12.72 -10.25 -8.93
CA TRP A 134 11.52 -10.40 -9.74
C TRP A 134 10.27 -10.21 -8.86
N ASN A 135 9.38 -11.21 -8.76
CA ASN A 135 8.17 -11.18 -7.92
C ASN A 135 8.33 -11.94 -6.59
N PHE A 136 9.56 -12.30 -6.22
CA PHE A 136 9.83 -13.01 -4.98
C PHE A 136 10.47 -12.08 -3.94
N VAL A 137 10.01 -12.23 -2.70
CA VAL A 137 10.58 -11.59 -1.52
C VAL A 137 10.98 -12.68 -0.56
N GLY A 138 12.19 -12.61 -0.03
CA GLY A 138 12.75 -13.57 0.92
C GLY A 138 13.79 -12.92 1.81
N ARG A 139 14.24 -13.63 2.82
CA ARG A 139 15.29 -13.18 3.76
C ARG A 139 16.68 -13.39 3.20
N ASP A 140 16.84 -14.37 2.31
CA ASP A 140 18.12 -14.72 1.71
C ASP A 140 17.98 -15.23 0.27
N HIS A 141 19.13 -15.41 -0.39
CA HIS A 141 19.19 -15.93 -1.76
C HIS A 141 18.53 -17.31 -1.89
N ASP A 142 18.71 -18.19 -0.90
CA ASP A 142 18.25 -19.57 -0.98
C ASP A 142 16.71 -19.65 -0.87
N GLU A 143 16.08 -18.72 -0.15
CA GLU A 143 14.62 -18.56 -0.16
C GLU A 143 14.10 -18.15 -1.54
N ILE A 144 14.81 -17.24 -2.24
CA ILE A 144 14.45 -16.85 -3.61
C ILE A 144 14.61 -18.03 -4.57
N VAL A 145 15.69 -18.81 -4.45
CA VAL A 145 15.89 -20.02 -5.26
C VAL A 145 14.74 -21.01 -5.06
N ARG A 146 14.39 -21.29 -3.81
CA ARG A 146 13.26 -22.19 -3.50
C ARG A 146 11.92 -21.67 -4.04
N ALA A 147 11.67 -20.36 -3.90
CA ALA A 147 10.44 -19.75 -4.40
C ALA A 147 10.36 -19.82 -5.93
N ARG A 148 11.45 -19.53 -6.64
CA ARG A 148 11.53 -19.66 -8.10
C ARG A 148 11.31 -21.10 -8.54
N THR A 149 11.96 -22.06 -7.92
CA THR A 149 11.79 -23.48 -8.26
C THR A 149 10.35 -23.93 -8.06
N ALA A 150 9.72 -23.56 -6.94
CA ALA A 150 8.33 -23.89 -6.66
C ALA A 150 7.37 -23.23 -7.65
N TRP A 151 7.66 -21.98 -8.10
CA TRP A 151 6.90 -21.29 -9.12
C TRP A 151 6.95 -22.04 -10.47
N GLU A 152 8.16 -22.37 -10.96
CA GLU A 152 8.34 -23.05 -12.25
C GLU A 152 7.66 -24.44 -12.23
N GLN A 153 7.82 -25.20 -11.16
CA GLN A 153 7.15 -26.49 -10.99
C GLN A 153 5.62 -26.35 -10.98
N GLY A 154 5.10 -25.35 -10.24
CA GLY A 154 3.67 -25.08 -10.19
C GLY A 154 3.11 -24.60 -11.52
N ARG A 155 3.88 -23.83 -12.27
CA ARG A 155 3.52 -23.33 -13.60
C ARG A 155 3.43 -24.46 -14.64
N GLU A 156 4.37 -25.41 -14.62
CA GLU A 156 4.42 -26.54 -15.55
C GLU A 156 3.42 -27.66 -15.21
N ALA A 157 3.23 -27.90 -13.92
CA ALA A 157 2.34 -28.93 -13.39
C ALA A 157 1.56 -28.43 -12.17
N PRO A 158 0.51 -27.62 -12.37
CA PRO A 158 -0.30 -27.14 -11.25
C PRO A 158 -0.93 -28.29 -10.47
N ALA A 159 -0.56 -28.42 -9.20
CA ALA A 159 -1.12 -29.45 -8.32
C ALA A 159 -1.99 -28.82 -7.22
N PRO A 160 -3.06 -29.49 -6.77
CA PRO A 160 -3.79 -29.07 -5.59
C PRO A 160 -2.87 -28.95 -4.39
N GLY A 161 -2.90 -27.82 -3.66
CA GLY A 161 -2.06 -27.56 -2.50
C GLY A 161 -0.64 -27.11 -2.81
N SER A 162 -0.27 -26.87 -4.07
CA SER A 162 0.98 -26.23 -4.42
C SER A 162 1.07 -24.82 -3.82
N ARG A 163 2.28 -24.34 -3.56
CA ARG A 163 2.51 -22.97 -3.07
C ARG A 163 1.94 -21.90 -4.03
N PHE A 164 1.96 -22.20 -5.31
CA PHE A 164 1.46 -21.34 -6.38
C PHE A 164 0.43 -22.12 -7.23
N PRO A 165 -0.83 -22.23 -6.76
CA PRO A 165 -1.87 -22.91 -7.52
C PRO A 165 -2.25 -22.09 -8.75
N ALA A 166 -2.90 -22.74 -9.72
CA ALA A 166 -3.50 -22.06 -10.85
C ALA A 166 -4.56 -21.05 -10.34
N VAL A 167 -4.61 -19.88 -10.98
CA VAL A 167 -5.62 -18.86 -10.68
C VAL A 167 -6.92 -19.24 -11.39
N ALA A 168 -7.99 -19.43 -10.64
CA ALA A 168 -9.29 -19.76 -11.22
C ALA A 168 -9.80 -18.60 -12.09
N GLY A 169 -10.24 -18.92 -13.30
CA GLY A 169 -10.75 -17.91 -14.25
C GLY A 169 -9.68 -17.15 -15.03
N ASP A 170 -8.40 -17.34 -14.73
CA ASP A 170 -7.31 -16.84 -15.57
C ASP A 170 -7.05 -17.85 -16.71
N GLY A 171 -7.46 -17.49 -17.93
CA GLY A 171 -7.21 -18.30 -19.14
C GLY A 171 -5.78 -18.16 -19.70
N GLY A 172 -4.93 -17.36 -19.06
CA GLY A 172 -3.56 -17.09 -19.48
C GLY A 172 -2.55 -18.14 -18.98
N ALA A 173 -1.45 -18.31 -19.73
CA ALA A 173 -0.32 -19.09 -19.24
C ALA A 173 0.44 -18.29 -18.20
N ALA A 174 0.78 -18.93 -17.08
CA ALA A 174 1.61 -18.30 -16.04
C ALA A 174 2.98 -17.90 -16.61
N LEU A 175 3.44 -16.68 -16.29
CA LEU A 175 4.71 -16.13 -16.79
C LEU A 175 5.89 -16.93 -16.24
N PRO A 176 6.87 -17.33 -17.07
CA PRO A 176 8.09 -17.96 -16.59
C PRO A 176 8.91 -16.96 -15.76
N ALA A 177 9.48 -17.43 -14.66
CA ALA A 177 10.44 -16.63 -13.92
C ALA A 177 11.76 -16.55 -14.69
N PRO A 178 12.43 -15.39 -14.72
CA PRO A 178 13.74 -15.27 -15.37
C PRO A 178 14.78 -16.17 -14.70
N ASP A 179 15.92 -16.39 -15.38
CA ASP A 179 17.04 -17.08 -14.77
C ASP A 179 17.69 -16.26 -13.66
N LEU A 180 18.09 -16.95 -12.60
CA LEU A 180 18.84 -16.28 -11.52
C LEU A 180 20.17 -15.75 -12.07
N PRO A 181 20.64 -14.59 -11.57
CA PRO A 181 21.94 -14.07 -11.96
C PRO A 181 23.06 -15.01 -11.43
N ASN A 182 24.20 -15.01 -12.13
CA ASN A 182 25.41 -15.74 -11.73
C ASN A 182 26.08 -15.18 -10.45
N ALA A 183 25.33 -14.48 -9.63
CA ALA A 183 25.78 -13.89 -8.39
C ALA A 183 24.78 -14.17 -7.28
N ARG A 184 25.29 -14.37 -6.06
CA ARG A 184 24.43 -14.54 -4.90
C ARG A 184 23.69 -13.22 -4.62
N LEU A 185 22.37 -13.26 -4.62
CA LEU A 185 21.53 -12.13 -4.23
C LEU A 185 21.81 -11.77 -2.77
N ARG A 186 21.91 -10.50 -2.49
CA ARG A 186 22.15 -9.98 -1.15
C ARG A 186 20.97 -9.17 -0.69
N PRO A 187 20.58 -9.25 0.60
CA PRO A 187 19.58 -8.35 1.17
C PRO A 187 20.00 -6.89 0.98
N ARG A 188 19.03 -6.05 0.71
CA ARG A 188 19.24 -4.61 0.73
C ARG A 188 19.13 -4.16 2.17
N PRO A 189 20.15 -3.45 2.71
CA PRO A 189 20.04 -2.87 4.02
C PRO A 189 18.87 -1.90 4.05
N ARG A 190 18.09 -1.95 5.11
CA ARG A 190 17.02 -1.01 5.34
C ARG A 190 17.62 0.40 5.46
N HIS A 191 17.12 1.33 4.68
CA HIS A 191 17.46 2.73 4.87
C HIS A 191 16.83 3.18 6.20
N ARG A 192 17.65 3.35 7.22
CA ARG A 192 17.22 3.99 8.46
C ARG A 192 17.52 5.47 8.31
N PRO A 193 16.49 6.33 8.33
CA PRO A 193 16.68 7.77 8.31
C PRO A 193 17.45 8.26 9.55
#